data_1259019eeec9f9c491b461a32afb1742
#
_entry.id   1259019eeec9f9c491b461a32afb1742
#
_cell.length_a   1.000
_cell.length_b   1.000
_cell.length_c   1.000
_cell.angle_alpha   90.00
_cell.angle_beta   90.00
_cell.angle_gamma   90.00
#
_symmetry.space_group_name_H-M   'P 1'
#
loop_
_entity.id
_entity.type
_entity.pdbx_description
1 polymer ?
#
loop_
_entity_poly.entity_id
_entity_poly.type
_entity_poly.pdbx_seq_one_letter_code
_entity_poly.pdbx_strand_id
1 'polypeptide(L)'
;MGDKNFIAGIGCTNVDILYSGIDRLPNEGEEIYAKHFSLQLGGGVPATLINLGRLGIKTKIATELGDDIFSNYARQEFEKCGVSPINLYKGDDDIPLNVTSAMITSRDRTFMSYGHGSVEATPDALDAAYKMCTGAKIVIMHTGGFLPVYKKLKSEGTMLVFDCGWDDNLSLENYKE
;
A
#
# COMPACT_ATOMS: atom_id res chain seq x y z
N MET A 1 11.64 -4.91 -27.05
CA MET A 1 10.47 -5.53 -26.38
C MET A 1 10.79 -5.60 -24.90
N GLY A 2 10.11 -4.81 -24.06
CA GLY A 2 10.33 -4.83 -22.61
C GLY A 2 9.98 -6.19 -22.02
N ASP A 3 10.68 -6.56 -20.96
CA ASP A 3 10.44 -7.80 -20.20
C ASP A 3 9.03 -7.77 -19.61
N LYS A 4 8.09 -8.51 -20.23
CA LYS A 4 6.69 -8.59 -19.81
C LYS A 4 6.47 -9.53 -18.60
N ASN A 5 7.50 -9.82 -17.83
CA ASN A 5 7.45 -10.82 -16.78
C ASN A 5 7.52 -10.19 -15.39
N PHE A 6 6.64 -9.22 -15.12
CA PHE A 6 6.55 -8.59 -13.80
C PHE A 6 5.09 -8.42 -13.36
N ILE A 7 4.89 -8.22 -12.08
CA ILE A 7 3.61 -7.86 -11.46
C ILE A 7 3.70 -6.41 -10.99
N ALA A 8 2.65 -5.65 -11.22
CA ALA A 8 2.56 -4.26 -10.78
C ALA A 8 1.37 -4.05 -9.86
N GLY A 9 1.35 -2.92 -9.16
CA GLY A 9 0.21 -2.49 -8.38
C GLY A 9 0.16 -0.99 -8.20
N ILE A 10 -1.03 -0.48 -7.91
CA ILE A 10 -1.26 0.92 -7.57
C ILE A 10 -1.96 0.94 -6.23
N GLY A 11 -1.38 1.60 -5.22
CA GLY A 11 -2.01 1.64 -3.90
C GLY A 11 -1.25 2.43 -2.87
N CYS A 12 -1.92 2.73 -1.76
CA CYS A 12 -1.34 3.42 -0.63
C CYS A 12 -0.31 2.55 0.09
N THR A 13 0.81 3.15 0.41
CA THR A 13 1.79 2.57 1.33
C THR A 13 1.44 2.96 2.75
N ASN A 14 1.46 1.98 3.65
CA ASN A 14 1.36 2.20 5.09
C ASN A 14 2.69 1.86 5.76
N VAL A 15 3.02 2.61 6.80
CA VAL A 15 4.02 2.17 7.79
C VAL A 15 3.29 1.87 9.08
N ASP A 16 3.35 0.60 9.50
CA ASP A 16 2.68 0.12 10.71
C ASP A 16 3.68 0.08 11.87
N ILE A 17 3.39 0.84 12.91
CA ILE A 17 4.10 0.89 14.19
C ILE A 17 3.40 -0.08 15.14
N LEU A 18 4.00 -1.24 15.39
CA LEU A 18 3.37 -2.33 16.11
C LEU A 18 3.91 -2.40 17.54
N TYR A 19 3.00 -2.34 18.50
CA TYR A 19 3.25 -2.58 19.92
C TYR A 19 2.54 -3.87 20.32
N SER A 20 3.28 -4.86 20.84
CA SER A 20 2.69 -6.13 21.26
C SER A 20 3.22 -6.61 22.62
N GLY A 21 2.55 -7.64 23.16
CA GLY A 21 2.84 -8.14 24.49
C GLY A 21 2.31 -7.21 25.60
N ILE A 22 1.23 -6.51 25.32
CA ILE A 22 0.43 -5.76 26.30
C ILE A 22 -0.81 -6.57 26.68
N ASP A 23 -1.22 -6.48 27.93
CA ASP A 23 -2.37 -7.25 28.44
C ASP A 23 -3.70 -6.51 28.16
N ARG A 24 -3.66 -5.20 28.05
CA ARG A 24 -4.77 -4.31 27.75
C ARG A 24 -4.32 -3.02 27.07
N LEU A 25 -5.26 -2.25 26.59
CA LEU A 25 -5.00 -0.87 26.15
C LEU A 25 -4.81 0.07 27.33
N PRO A 26 -4.01 1.15 27.21
CA PRO A 26 -3.92 2.19 28.22
C PRO A 26 -5.27 2.92 28.38
N ASN A 27 -5.58 3.36 29.58
CA ASN A 27 -6.65 4.32 29.80
C ASN A 27 -6.17 5.74 29.43
N GLU A 28 -7.10 6.67 29.26
CA GLU A 28 -6.77 8.07 29.06
C GLU A 28 -5.87 8.60 30.19
N GLY A 29 -4.76 9.24 29.81
CA GLY A 29 -3.75 9.76 30.75
C GLY A 29 -2.79 8.71 31.31
N GLU A 30 -2.90 7.44 30.91
CA GLU A 30 -2.04 6.35 31.40
C GLU A 30 -0.91 6.04 30.41
N GLU A 31 0.27 5.71 30.92
CA GLU A 31 1.38 5.12 30.17
C GLU A 31 1.54 3.65 30.52
N ILE A 32 1.63 2.79 29.49
CA ILE A 32 1.99 1.38 29.65
C ILE A 32 3.12 1.01 28.70
N TYR A 33 3.89 -0.02 29.05
CA TYR A 33 5.03 -0.46 28.25
C TYR A 33 4.71 -1.77 27.52
N ALA A 34 4.90 -1.76 26.21
CA ALA A 34 4.83 -2.98 25.40
C ALA A 34 6.11 -3.81 25.54
N LYS A 35 6.00 -5.14 25.47
CA LYS A 35 7.15 -6.04 25.51
C LYS A 35 7.90 -6.09 24.19
N HIS A 36 7.19 -5.83 23.09
CA HIS A 36 7.76 -5.91 21.73
C HIS A 36 7.34 -4.70 20.90
N PHE A 37 8.26 -4.27 20.07
CA PHE A 37 8.07 -3.19 19.11
C PHE A 37 8.58 -3.60 17.75
N SER A 38 7.87 -3.26 16.67
CA SER A 38 8.37 -3.41 15.30
C SER A 38 7.76 -2.37 14.35
N LEU A 39 8.49 -2.08 13.28
CA LEU A 39 8.00 -1.33 12.14
C LEU A 39 7.82 -2.31 10.98
N GLN A 40 6.71 -2.19 10.26
CA GLN A 40 6.41 -3.01 9.09
C GLN A 40 5.79 -2.16 7.99
N LEU A 41 6.02 -2.55 6.73
CA LEU A 41 5.23 -2.02 5.63
C LEU A 41 3.88 -2.75 5.58
N GLY A 42 2.82 -1.94 5.57
CA GLY A 42 1.44 -2.35 5.39
C GLY A 42 0.82 -1.80 4.11
N GLY A 43 -0.50 -1.90 4.03
CA GLY A 43 -1.29 -1.62 2.84
C GLY A 43 -1.48 -2.89 2.00
N GLY A 44 -2.68 -3.13 1.47
CA GLY A 44 -3.00 -4.38 0.77
C GLY A 44 -2.10 -4.60 -0.44
N VAL A 45 -2.01 -3.61 -1.34
CA VAL A 45 -1.18 -3.69 -2.54
C VAL A 45 0.32 -3.76 -2.21
N PRO A 46 0.90 -2.87 -1.38
CA PRO A 46 2.32 -2.96 -1.02
C PRO A 46 2.68 -4.30 -0.37
N ALA A 47 1.88 -4.78 0.59
CA ALA A 47 2.13 -6.05 1.27
C ALA A 47 2.13 -7.23 0.29
N THR A 48 1.19 -7.25 -0.64
CA THR A 48 1.13 -8.27 -1.70
C THR A 48 2.40 -8.25 -2.55
N LEU A 49 2.82 -7.07 -3.03
CA LEU A 49 3.99 -6.94 -3.90
C LEU A 49 5.30 -7.26 -3.18
N ILE A 50 5.43 -6.89 -1.90
CA ILE A 50 6.58 -7.23 -1.05
C ILE A 50 6.70 -8.75 -0.92
N ASN A 51 5.61 -9.44 -0.64
CA ASN A 51 5.64 -10.90 -0.51
C ASN A 51 6.00 -11.58 -1.84
N LEU A 52 5.49 -11.08 -2.94
CA LEU A 52 5.88 -11.56 -4.28
C LEU A 52 7.36 -11.28 -4.58
N GLY A 53 7.86 -10.10 -4.22
CA GLY A 53 9.27 -9.76 -4.36
C GLY A 53 10.20 -10.67 -3.54
N ARG A 54 9.83 -10.98 -2.30
CA ARG A 54 10.54 -11.96 -1.45
C ARG A 54 10.58 -13.37 -2.06
N LEU A 55 9.60 -13.70 -2.88
CA LEU A 55 9.57 -14.96 -3.66
C LEU A 55 10.37 -14.88 -4.97
N GLY A 56 11.08 -13.78 -5.22
CA GLY A 56 11.90 -13.58 -6.41
C GLY A 56 11.14 -13.12 -7.65
N ILE A 57 9.88 -12.72 -7.50
CA ILE A 57 9.09 -12.18 -8.61
C ILE A 57 9.40 -10.69 -8.75
N LYS A 58 9.67 -10.25 -9.98
CA LYS A 58 9.84 -8.82 -10.27
C LYS A 58 8.54 -8.07 -10.02
N THR A 59 8.56 -7.09 -9.15
CA THR A 59 7.38 -6.30 -8.80
C THR A 59 7.64 -4.81 -8.91
N LYS A 60 6.58 -4.04 -9.22
CA LYS A 60 6.61 -2.59 -9.28
C LYS A 60 5.38 -2.03 -8.60
N ILE A 61 5.53 -0.88 -7.95
CA ILE A 61 4.41 -0.19 -7.30
C ILE A 61 4.35 1.28 -7.69
N ALA A 62 3.16 1.79 -7.96
CA ALA A 62 2.86 3.20 -8.01
C ALA A 62 2.19 3.61 -6.68
N THR A 63 2.84 4.49 -5.94
CA THR A 63 2.42 4.91 -4.60
C THR A 63 2.90 6.32 -4.30
N GLU A 64 2.48 6.90 -3.19
CA GLU A 64 2.92 8.21 -2.75
C GLU A 64 4.01 8.08 -1.68
N LEU A 65 5.12 8.79 -1.88
CA LEU A 65 6.27 8.81 -0.97
C LEU A 65 6.85 10.23 -0.92
N GLY A 66 6.98 10.79 0.28
CA GLY A 66 7.63 12.08 0.54
C GLY A 66 9.13 11.95 0.84
N ASP A 67 9.70 12.99 1.42
CA ASP A 67 11.09 12.99 1.92
C ASP A 67 11.19 12.80 3.44
N ASP A 68 10.10 12.36 4.05
CA ASP A 68 9.99 12.08 5.47
C ASP A 68 10.62 10.73 5.88
N ILE A 69 10.72 10.51 7.21
CA ILE A 69 11.35 9.29 7.77
C ILE A 69 10.60 8.01 7.41
N PHE A 70 9.26 8.06 7.31
CA PHE A 70 8.45 6.88 7.00
C PHE A 70 8.52 6.52 5.53
N SER A 71 8.52 7.53 4.65
CA SER A 71 8.75 7.34 3.22
C SER A 71 10.15 6.79 2.92
N ASN A 72 11.16 7.24 3.66
CA ASN A 72 12.51 6.70 3.52
C ASN A 72 12.61 5.26 4.02
N TYR A 73 11.94 4.92 5.12
CA TYR A 73 11.81 3.54 5.58
C TYR A 73 11.10 2.67 4.53
N ALA A 74 10.01 3.16 3.95
CA ALA A 74 9.27 2.44 2.91
C ALA A 74 10.14 2.14 1.68
N ARG A 75 10.93 3.12 1.20
CA ARG A 75 11.87 2.90 0.07
C ARG A 75 12.88 1.81 0.37
N GLN A 76 13.47 1.82 1.58
CA GLN A 76 14.43 0.79 1.99
C GLN A 76 13.81 -0.61 2.03
N GLU A 77 12.59 -0.74 2.56
CA GLU A 77 11.90 -2.02 2.62
C GLU A 77 11.50 -2.52 1.22
N PHE A 78 11.07 -1.64 0.32
CA PHE A 78 10.82 -1.99 -1.08
C PHE A 78 12.10 -2.50 -1.75
N GLU A 79 13.22 -1.79 -1.60
CA GLU A 79 14.49 -2.20 -2.16
C GLU A 79 14.95 -3.57 -1.65
N LYS A 80 14.89 -3.80 -0.33
CA LYS A 80 15.22 -5.09 0.30
C LYS A 80 14.39 -6.26 -0.25
N CYS A 81 13.15 -5.98 -0.64
CA CYS A 81 12.23 -6.98 -1.15
C CYS A 81 12.21 -7.06 -2.69
N GLY A 82 13.02 -6.28 -3.39
CA GLY A 82 13.07 -6.28 -4.86
C GLY A 82 11.84 -5.63 -5.52
N VAL A 83 11.10 -4.78 -4.80
CA VAL A 83 9.98 -4.00 -5.33
C VAL A 83 10.50 -2.66 -5.85
N SER A 84 10.15 -2.29 -7.08
CA SER A 84 10.54 -1.00 -7.68
C SER A 84 9.41 0.02 -7.55
N PRO A 85 9.50 1.01 -6.65
CA PRO A 85 8.48 2.04 -6.52
C PRO A 85 8.63 3.14 -7.57
N ILE A 86 7.51 3.67 -8.05
CA ILE A 86 7.42 5.01 -8.62
C ILE A 86 6.62 5.90 -7.69
N ASN A 87 7.09 7.14 -7.54
CA ASN A 87 6.44 8.12 -6.69
C ASN A 87 5.39 8.91 -7.47
N LEU A 88 4.15 8.92 -6.98
CA LEU A 88 3.05 9.70 -7.52
C LEU A 88 2.84 11.03 -6.79
N TYR A 89 3.42 11.17 -5.59
CA TYR A 89 3.30 12.38 -4.78
C TYR A 89 4.06 13.56 -5.39
N LYS A 90 3.43 14.73 -5.40
CA LYS A 90 3.97 15.98 -5.92
C LYS A 90 3.94 17.14 -4.92
N GLY A 91 3.46 16.89 -3.71
CA GLY A 91 3.45 17.87 -2.63
C GLY A 91 4.80 18.00 -1.92
N ASP A 92 4.95 19.03 -1.10
CA ASP A 92 6.25 19.40 -0.50
C ASP A 92 6.32 19.17 1.01
N ASP A 93 5.18 19.03 1.73
CA ASP A 93 5.18 19.37 3.15
C ASP A 93 4.76 18.26 4.10
N ASP A 94 4.25 17.11 3.62
CA ASP A 94 3.60 16.16 4.51
C ASP A 94 4.15 14.73 4.37
N ILE A 95 3.72 13.91 5.31
CA ILE A 95 3.84 12.46 5.22
C ILE A 95 2.72 11.96 4.30
N PRO A 96 2.99 11.69 3.01
CA PRO A 96 1.94 11.36 2.04
C PRO A 96 1.43 9.91 2.16
N LEU A 97 2.21 9.06 2.81
CA LEU A 97 1.81 7.68 3.09
C LEU A 97 1.00 7.59 4.40
N ASN A 98 0.35 6.47 4.61
CA ASN A 98 -0.36 6.25 5.87
C ASN A 98 0.61 5.76 6.95
N VAL A 99 0.42 6.22 8.18
CA VAL A 99 1.13 5.73 9.37
C VAL A 99 0.10 5.21 10.37
N THR A 100 0.25 3.96 10.77
CA THR A 100 -0.69 3.30 11.68
C THR A 100 0.02 2.85 12.94
N SER A 101 -0.46 3.28 14.10
CA SER A 101 -0.09 2.68 15.39
C SER A 101 -1.03 1.51 15.67
N ALA A 102 -0.47 0.32 15.86
CA ALA A 102 -1.21 -0.89 16.19
C ALA A 102 -0.84 -1.38 17.59
N MET A 103 -1.81 -1.44 18.48
CA MET A 103 -1.70 -2.01 19.82
C MET A 103 -2.32 -3.41 19.83
N ILE A 104 -1.50 -4.41 20.11
CA ILE A 104 -1.85 -5.84 19.97
C ILE A 104 -1.89 -6.47 21.37
N THR A 105 -3.08 -6.83 21.82
CA THR A 105 -3.32 -7.60 23.04
C THR A 105 -3.47 -9.09 22.72
N SER A 106 -3.64 -9.92 23.74
CA SER A 106 -3.95 -11.34 23.56
C SER A 106 -5.35 -11.60 22.98
N ARG A 107 -6.23 -10.61 22.95
CA ARG A 107 -7.62 -10.74 22.47
C ARG A 107 -7.78 -10.22 21.04
N ASP A 108 -7.23 -9.05 20.77
CA ASP A 108 -7.39 -8.37 19.48
C ASP A 108 -6.37 -7.24 19.34
N ARG A 109 -6.45 -6.55 18.23
CA ARG A 109 -5.62 -5.40 17.86
C ARG A 109 -6.47 -4.13 17.71
N THR A 110 -5.91 -3.02 18.09
CA THR A 110 -6.54 -1.69 17.96
C THR A 110 -5.61 -0.80 17.16
N PHE A 111 -6.16 -0.01 16.26
CA PHE A 111 -5.41 0.83 15.36
C PHE A 111 -5.75 2.30 15.55
N MET A 112 -4.75 3.15 15.37
CA MET A 112 -4.91 4.57 15.15
C MET A 112 -4.05 4.96 13.96
N SER A 113 -4.68 5.47 12.90
CA SER A 113 -4.02 5.78 11.64
C SER A 113 -4.04 7.27 11.33
N TYR A 114 -2.95 7.74 10.74
CA TYR A 114 -2.82 9.02 10.07
C TYR A 114 -2.67 8.76 8.57
N GLY A 115 -3.25 9.62 7.72
CA GLY A 115 -3.09 9.58 6.28
C GLY A 115 -4.40 9.82 5.53
N HIS A 116 -4.33 9.76 4.20
CA HIS A 116 -5.45 10.07 3.31
C HIS A 116 -6.25 8.84 2.85
N GLY A 117 -5.77 7.64 3.18
CA GLY A 117 -6.45 6.36 2.85
C GLY A 117 -6.43 5.97 1.38
N SER A 118 -6.12 6.88 0.45
CA SER A 118 -6.08 6.62 -1.00
C SER A 118 -5.01 7.45 -1.68
N VAL A 119 -4.44 6.93 -2.77
CA VAL A 119 -3.54 7.67 -3.66
C VAL A 119 -4.35 8.65 -4.49
N GLU A 120 -3.88 9.90 -4.59
CA GLU A 120 -4.56 10.92 -5.39
C GLU A 120 -4.43 10.62 -6.89
N ALA A 121 -5.56 10.53 -7.59
CA ALA A 121 -5.62 10.23 -9.02
C ALA A 121 -5.58 11.51 -9.89
N THR A 122 -4.51 12.30 -9.78
CA THR A 122 -4.28 13.44 -10.68
C THR A 122 -4.03 12.96 -12.11
N PRO A 123 -4.20 13.80 -13.16
CA PRO A 123 -3.88 13.43 -14.54
C PRO A 123 -2.45 12.90 -14.70
N ASP A 124 -1.47 13.51 -14.04
CA ASP A 124 -0.08 13.06 -14.08
C ASP A 124 0.12 11.72 -13.38
N ALA A 125 -0.55 11.51 -12.24
CA ALA A 125 -0.51 10.24 -11.52
C ALA A 125 -1.14 9.11 -12.33
N LEU A 126 -2.25 9.36 -13.01
CA LEU A 126 -2.90 8.40 -13.92
C LEU A 126 -1.96 8.01 -15.07
N ASP A 127 -1.31 8.98 -15.72
CA ASP A 127 -0.37 8.73 -16.83
C ASP A 127 0.87 7.95 -16.35
N ALA A 128 1.46 8.36 -15.21
CA ALA A 128 2.63 7.70 -14.63
C ALA A 128 2.31 6.25 -14.23
N ALA A 129 1.17 6.04 -13.56
CA ALA A 129 0.72 4.72 -13.15
C ALA A 129 0.43 3.81 -14.36
N TYR A 130 -0.23 4.33 -15.39
CA TYR A 130 -0.46 3.58 -16.62
C TYR A 130 0.86 3.15 -17.28
N LYS A 131 1.81 4.09 -17.46
CA LYS A 131 3.13 3.80 -18.05
C LYS A 131 3.89 2.73 -17.26
N MET A 132 3.85 2.81 -15.93
CA MET A 132 4.50 1.83 -15.06
C MET A 132 3.87 0.44 -15.17
N CYS A 133 2.53 0.36 -15.25
CA CYS A 133 1.80 -0.90 -15.34
C CYS A 133 1.80 -1.52 -16.75
N THR A 134 2.13 -0.74 -17.79
CA THR A 134 2.12 -1.22 -19.18
C THR A 134 3.06 -2.41 -19.35
N GLY A 135 2.53 -3.53 -19.85
CA GLY A 135 3.26 -4.77 -20.05
C GLY A 135 3.37 -5.66 -18.81
N ALA A 136 2.78 -5.28 -17.67
CA ALA A 136 2.65 -6.18 -16.53
C ALA A 136 1.75 -7.37 -16.88
N LYS A 137 2.08 -8.56 -16.36
CA LYS A 137 1.20 -9.74 -16.46
C LYS A 137 -0.06 -9.57 -15.60
N ILE A 138 0.14 -9.07 -14.39
CA ILE A 138 -0.91 -8.87 -13.39
C ILE A 138 -0.75 -7.47 -12.82
N VAL A 139 -1.86 -6.80 -12.61
CA VAL A 139 -1.91 -5.56 -11.83
C VAL A 139 -2.80 -5.77 -10.62
N ILE A 140 -2.22 -5.54 -9.43
CA ILE A 140 -2.97 -5.52 -8.17
C ILE A 140 -3.62 -4.15 -8.05
N MET A 141 -4.95 -4.16 -7.96
CA MET A 141 -5.76 -2.96 -7.88
C MET A 141 -6.17 -2.68 -6.43
N HIS A 142 -6.34 -1.42 -6.13
CA HIS A 142 -7.01 -0.94 -4.94
C HIS A 142 -8.17 0.00 -5.35
N THR A 143 -9.05 0.30 -4.41
CA THR A 143 -10.10 1.31 -4.59
C THR A 143 -9.49 2.70 -4.85
N GLY A 144 -10.23 3.56 -5.54
CA GLY A 144 -9.82 4.94 -5.81
C GLY A 144 -9.96 5.36 -7.27
N GLY A 145 -9.45 6.53 -7.59
CA GLY A 145 -9.64 7.20 -8.89
C GLY A 145 -8.90 6.57 -10.09
N PHE A 146 -8.21 5.44 -9.93
CA PHE A 146 -7.41 4.81 -11.00
C PHE A 146 -8.20 3.88 -11.93
N LEU A 147 -9.52 3.82 -11.82
CA LEU A 147 -10.38 3.00 -12.68
C LEU A 147 -10.12 3.18 -14.19
N PRO A 148 -9.88 4.42 -14.72
CA PRO A 148 -9.55 4.59 -16.13
C PRO A 148 -8.28 3.85 -16.56
N VAL A 149 -7.26 3.82 -15.68
CA VAL A 149 -6.01 3.07 -15.91
C VAL A 149 -6.29 1.58 -15.96
N TYR A 150 -7.05 1.07 -15.01
CA TYR A 150 -7.39 -0.36 -14.95
C TYR A 150 -8.21 -0.82 -16.16
N LYS A 151 -9.23 -0.05 -16.56
CA LYS A 151 -10.04 -0.35 -17.75
C LYS A 151 -9.16 -0.43 -19.01
N LYS A 152 -8.21 0.48 -19.17
CA LYS A 152 -7.29 0.49 -20.30
C LYS A 152 -6.36 -0.72 -20.27
N LEU A 153 -5.70 -1.02 -19.16
CA LEU A 153 -4.82 -2.17 -19.01
C LEU A 153 -5.56 -3.51 -19.26
N LYS A 154 -6.82 -3.60 -18.77
CA LYS A 154 -7.68 -4.77 -19.03
C LYS A 154 -7.95 -4.95 -20.53
N SER A 155 -8.23 -3.87 -21.24
CA SER A 155 -8.46 -3.92 -22.70
C SER A 155 -7.21 -4.34 -23.48
N GLU A 156 -6.02 -4.14 -22.92
CA GLU A 156 -4.72 -4.55 -23.48
C GLU A 156 -4.31 -5.99 -23.08
N GLY A 157 -5.16 -6.69 -22.33
CA GLY A 157 -4.97 -8.09 -21.96
C GLY A 157 -4.24 -8.30 -20.64
N THR A 158 -4.06 -7.26 -19.81
CA THR A 158 -3.51 -7.39 -18.44
C THR A 158 -4.53 -8.05 -17.53
N MET A 159 -4.12 -9.04 -16.73
CA MET A 159 -4.94 -9.60 -15.68
C MET A 159 -5.01 -8.62 -14.51
N LEU A 160 -6.21 -8.37 -14.01
CA LEU A 160 -6.44 -7.51 -12.85
C LEU A 160 -6.83 -8.34 -11.65
N VAL A 161 -6.22 -8.07 -10.50
CA VAL A 161 -6.55 -8.66 -9.20
C VAL A 161 -6.91 -7.52 -8.26
N PHE A 162 -8.08 -7.58 -7.68
CA PHE A 162 -8.63 -6.53 -6.85
C PHE A 162 -8.51 -6.87 -5.37
N ASP A 163 -7.93 -5.94 -4.61
CA ASP A 163 -7.96 -5.92 -3.15
C ASP A 163 -8.99 -4.87 -2.72
N CYS A 164 -10.14 -5.34 -2.23
CA CYS A 164 -11.21 -4.45 -1.78
C CYS A 164 -10.92 -3.76 -0.43
N GLY A 165 -9.84 -4.17 0.27
CA GLY A 165 -9.52 -3.66 1.60
C GLY A 165 -10.57 -4.06 2.65
N TRP A 166 -10.61 -3.27 3.74
CA TRP A 166 -11.61 -3.42 4.78
C TRP A 166 -12.86 -2.61 4.43
N ASP A 167 -14.01 -3.27 4.41
CA ASP A 167 -15.32 -2.63 4.24
C ASP A 167 -16.37 -3.40 5.04
N ASP A 168 -16.95 -2.77 6.07
CA ASP A 168 -17.99 -3.37 6.91
C ASP A 168 -19.29 -3.67 6.13
N ASN A 169 -19.48 -2.99 5.00
CA ASN A 169 -20.64 -3.13 4.12
C ASN A 169 -20.26 -3.75 2.76
N LEU A 170 -19.23 -4.62 2.75
CA LEU A 170 -18.74 -5.23 1.52
C LEU A 170 -19.86 -5.87 0.72
N SER A 171 -20.09 -5.38 -0.49
CA SER A 171 -21.07 -5.92 -1.45
C SER A 171 -20.44 -6.01 -2.83
N LEU A 172 -20.59 -7.17 -3.49
CA LEU A 172 -20.13 -7.34 -4.87
C LEU A 172 -20.77 -6.36 -5.85
N GLU A 173 -21.97 -5.84 -5.51
CA GLU A 173 -22.67 -4.83 -6.31
C GLU A 173 -21.83 -3.54 -6.43
N ASN A 174 -21.08 -3.19 -5.39
CA ASN A 174 -20.26 -1.97 -5.36
C ASN A 174 -19.01 -2.06 -6.26
N TYR A 175 -18.70 -3.25 -6.78
CA TYR A 175 -17.47 -3.53 -7.53
C TYR A 175 -17.71 -4.17 -8.91
N LYS A 176 -18.92 -4.03 -9.45
CA LYS A 176 -19.31 -4.63 -10.75
C LYS A 176 -18.72 -3.94 -11.99
N GLU A 177 -18.16 -2.74 -11.85
CA GLU A 177 -17.55 -1.99 -12.95
C GLU A 177 -16.10 -2.46 -13.15
#